data_00cdf3fcd919a015a42f43d5def2ced2
#
_entry.id   00cdf3fcd919a015a42f43d5def2ced2
#
_cell.length_a   1.000
_cell.length_b   1.000
_cell.length_c   1.000
_cell.angle_alpha   90.00
_cell.angle_beta   90.00
_cell.angle_gamma   90.00
#
_symmetry.space_group_name_H-M   'P 1'
#
loop_
_entity.id
_entity.type
_entity.pdbx_description
1 polymer ?
#
loop_
_entity_poly.entity_id
_entity_poly.type
_entity_poly.pdbx_seq_one_letter_code
_entity_poly.pdbx_strand_id
1 'polypeptide(L)'
;MHSSSILGFVSAFVASASATGVLLPLYVYPSAVYNDGATNWKPVFDAVSAHPSVPWSVVVDPHNGPGLSGLPGDNDANYISGVSQLNAYSNVKTIGYVRTNYATSSMDELKKNITQWHDWSTYTGADIAVDGIFFDESTDNFSYLNEAITFARATFGSNPITTICNFGATAPAEYYSICDIVIAFESCLNCVGAPQYQSQTTISANIPSGYEPLAAVIVHDFTGAAYDGSIADASLLATYLNTLKSDNVGWAYFCSAGYDSITTGPATVGQVAQDLA
;
A
#
# COMPACT_ATOMS: atom_id res chain seq x y z
N MET A 1 -55.15 30.85 10.18
CA MET A 1 -53.80 31.08 9.69
C MET A 1 -52.86 30.23 10.57
N HIS A 2 -52.45 29.07 10.08
CA HIS A 2 -51.54 28.17 10.82
C HIS A 2 -50.16 28.27 10.14
N SER A 3 -49.20 28.84 10.86
CA SER A 3 -47.80 28.84 10.45
C SER A 3 -47.14 27.52 10.85
N SER A 4 -46.79 26.70 9.89
CA SER A 4 -45.96 25.51 10.10
C SER A 4 -44.49 25.90 9.96
N SER A 5 -43.77 25.86 11.07
CA SER A 5 -42.31 26.01 11.08
C SER A 5 -41.68 24.69 10.73
N ILE A 6 -40.98 24.62 9.60
CA ILE A 6 -40.14 23.48 9.18
C ILE A 6 -38.78 23.65 9.85
N LEU A 7 -38.50 22.80 10.87
CA LEU A 7 -37.13 22.65 11.40
C LEU A 7 -36.32 21.80 10.41
N GLY A 8 -35.39 22.45 9.70
CA GLY A 8 -34.39 21.74 8.91
C GLY A 8 -33.35 21.13 9.82
N PHE A 9 -33.25 19.78 9.84
CA PHE A 9 -32.12 19.08 10.45
C PHE A 9 -30.93 19.21 9.53
N VAL A 10 -29.94 19.97 9.93
CA VAL A 10 -28.60 19.96 9.32
C VAL A 10 -27.86 18.77 9.95
N SER A 11 -27.79 17.66 9.22
CA SER A 11 -26.89 16.55 9.59
C SER A 11 -25.48 17.01 9.33
N ALA A 12 -24.72 17.32 10.38
CA ALA A 12 -23.30 17.48 10.29
C ALA A 12 -22.69 16.09 10.04
N PHE A 13 -22.19 15.86 8.84
CA PHE A 13 -21.30 14.75 8.58
C PHE A 13 -20.00 15.01 9.35
N VAL A 14 -19.84 14.35 10.48
CA VAL A 14 -18.52 14.23 11.12
C VAL A 14 -17.74 13.27 10.25
N ALA A 15 -16.89 13.77 9.39
CA ALA A 15 -15.87 12.97 8.73
C ALA A 15 -14.98 12.43 9.87
N SER A 16 -15.09 11.15 10.19
CA SER A 16 -14.08 10.48 11.00
C SER A 16 -12.78 10.61 10.24
N ALA A 17 -11.80 11.31 10.80
CA ALA A 17 -10.44 11.25 10.29
C ALA A 17 -10.04 9.77 10.31
N SER A 18 -9.83 9.19 9.12
CA SER A 18 -9.28 7.85 9.02
C SER A 18 -7.84 7.91 9.51
N ALA A 19 -7.45 6.98 10.38
CA ALA A 19 -6.05 6.89 10.80
C ALA A 19 -5.18 6.60 9.57
N THR A 20 -4.01 7.25 9.48
CA THR A 20 -3.02 6.92 8.44
C THR A 20 -2.58 5.48 8.61
N GLY A 21 -2.70 4.68 7.54
CA GLY A 21 -2.32 3.27 7.52
C GLY A 21 -0.91 3.03 6.98
N VAL A 22 -0.43 1.81 7.14
CA VAL A 22 0.82 1.35 6.51
C VAL A 22 0.50 0.73 5.15
N LEU A 23 1.07 1.27 4.08
CA LEU A 23 1.13 0.62 2.77
C LEU A 23 2.51 0.01 2.60
N LEU A 24 2.64 -1.28 2.83
CA LEU A 24 3.92 -1.99 2.87
C LEU A 24 4.19 -2.77 1.57
N PRO A 25 5.14 -2.35 0.73
CA PRO A 25 5.70 -3.21 -0.32
C PRO A 25 6.54 -4.33 0.31
N LEU A 26 5.97 -5.53 0.46
CA LEU A 26 6.64 -6.67 1.07
C LEU A 26 7.21 -7.60 -0.02
N TYR A 27 8.30 -7.16 -0.66
CA TYR A 27 8.90 -7.87 -1.78
C TYR A 27 9.95 -8.91 -1.37
N VAL A 28 10.24 -8.99 -0.08
CA VAL A 28 11.13 -10.02 0.49
C VAL A 28 10.49 -11.40 0.38
N TYR A 29 11.26 -12.39 -0.06
CA TYR A 29 10.83 -13.79 0.00
C TYR A 29 10.48 -14.20 1.43
N PRO A 30 9.39 -14.90 1.68
CA PRO A 30 8.87 -15.12 3.03
C PRO A 30 9.82 -15.80 4.00
N SER A 31 10.64 -16.72 3.52
CA SER A 31 11.43 -17.63 4.35
C SER A 31 12.93 -17.50 4.13
N ALA A 32 13.70 -17.58 5.20
CA ALA A 32 15.17 -17.66 5.14
C ALA A 32 15.64 -19.08 4.79
N VAL A 33 14.90 -20.07 5.27
CA VAL A 33 15.10 -21.51 4.98
C VAL A 33 13.75 -22.09 4.58
N TYR A 34 13.72 -22.96 3.58
CA TYR A 34 12.49 -23.56 3.09
C TYR A 34 11.65 -24.18 4.22
N ASN A 35 10.37 -23.87 4.27
CA ASN A 35 9.41 -24.29 5.31
C ASN A 35 9.74 -23.82 6.73
N ASP A 36 10.38 -22.67 6.91
CA ASP A 36 10.68 -22.12 8.24
C ASP A 36 9.52 -21.29 8.87
N GLY A 37 8.35 -21.27 8.23
CA GLY A 37 7.19 -20.55 8.74
C GLY A 37 7.18 -19.06 8.40
N ALA A 38 7.78 -18.68 7.30
CA ALA A 38 7.87 -17.29 6.80
C ALA A 38 8.66 -16.37 7.75
N THR A 39 9.82 -16.83 8.23
CA THR A 39 10.63 -16.12 9.23
C THR A 39 11.11 -14.75 8.78
N ASN A 40 11.30 -14.51 7.46
CA ASN A 40 11.66 -13.20 6.95
C ASN A 40 10.54 -12.15 7.13
N TRP A 41 9.28 -12.59 7.20
CA TRP A 41 8.13 -11.71 7.43
C TRP A 41 7.79 -11.52 8.92
N LYS A 42 8.50 -12.21 9.82
CA LYS A 42 8.24 -12.10 11.25
C LYS A 42 8.23 -10.66 11.78
N PRO A 43 9.13 -9.75 11.37
CA PRO A 43 9.05 -8.35 11.81
C PRO A 43 7.72 -7.65 11.45
N VAL A 44 7.11 -8.04 10.32
CA VAL A 44 5.80 -7.53 9.90
C VAL A 44 4.71 -8.10 10.80
N PHE A 45 4.70 -9.42 11.05
CA PHE A 45 3.72 -10.05 11.95
C PHE A 45 3.79 -9.47 13.36
N ASP A 46 5.00 -9.25 13.88
CA ASP A 46 5.21 -8.64 15.19
C ASP A 46 4.66 -7.20 15.23
N ALA A 47 4.91 -6.38 14.20
CA ALA A 47 4.42 -5.01 14.11
C ALA A 47 2.90 -4.93 14.00
N VAL A 48 2.30 -5.76 13.12
CA VAL A 48 0.85 -5.84 12.95
C VAL A 48 0.16 -6.23 14.25
N SER A 49 0.69 -7.25 14.93
CA SER A 49 0.16 -7.74 16.20
C SER A 49 0.28 -6.72 17.35
N ALA A 50 1.39 -5.97 17.39
CA ALA A 50 1.63 -4.96 18.41
C ALA A 50 0.73 -3.72 18.26
N HIS A 51 0.28 -3.42 17.03
CA HIS A 51 -0.48 -2.22 16.70
C HIS A 51 -1.80 -2.54 15.97
N PRO A 52 -2.76 -3.21 16.62
CA PRO A 52 -3.99 -3.70 15.98
C PRO A 52 -4.94 -2.58 15.52
N SER A 53 -4.74 -1.34 15.95
CA SER A 53 -5.52 -0.17 15.50
C SER A 53 -5.01 0.43 14.19
N VAL A 54 -3.78 0.12 13.79
CA VAL A 54 -3.19 0.60 12.53
C VAL A 54 -3.70 -0.28 11.38
N PRO A 55 -4.32 0.29 10.34
CA PRO A 55 -4.69 -0.46 9.14
C PRO A 55 -3.47 -0.73 8.26
N TRP A 56 -3.41 -1.92 7.65
CA TRP A 56 -2.32 -2.33 6.79
C TRP A 56 -2.83 -2.75 5.41
N SER A 57 -2.13 -2.31 4.38
CA SER A 57 -2.18 -2.86 3.02
C SER A 57 -0.80 -3.41 2.70
N VAL A 58 -0.67 -4.74 2.67
CA VAL A 58 0.61 -5.44 2.49
C VAL A 58 0.67 -5.99 1.08
N VAL A 59 1.58 -5.46 0.26
CA VAL A 59 1.73 -5.87 -1.13
C VAL A 59 2.68 -7.06 -1.23
N VAL A 60 2.18 -8.15 -1.76
CA VAL A 60 2.94 -9.41 -1.96
C VAL A 60 3.28 -9.56 -3.43
N ASP A 61 4.55 -9.82 -3.72
CA ASP A 61 5.08 -9.96 -5.08
C ASP A 61 6.00 -11.18 -5.23
N PRO A 62 5.47 -12.35 -5.57
CA PRO A 62 6.29 -13.52 -5.81
C PRO A 62 7.25 -13.40 -7.00
N HIS A 63 6.81 -12.73 -8.09
CA HIS A 63 7.60 -12.70 -9.32
C HIS A 63 7.10 -11.60 -10.31
N ASN A 64 7.08 -10.34 -9.88
CA ASN A 64 6.41 -9.23 -10.58
C ASN A 64 4.92 -9.56 -10.88
N GLY A 65 4.29 -10.32 -9.96
CA GLY A 65 2.93 -10.81 -10.10
C GLY A 65 2.65 -12.04 -9.24
N PRO A 66 1.62 -12.83 -9.55
CA PRO A 66 1.13 -13.96 -8.75
C PRO A 66 2.05 -15.18 -8.75
N GLY A 67 3.22 -15.11 -9.37
CA GLY A 67 4.15 -16.21 -9.53
C GLY A 67 4.11 -16.84 -10.92
N LEU A 68 4.99 -17.81 -11.14
CA LEU A 68 5.21 -18.42 -12.46
C LEU A 68 4.49 -19.76 -12.65
N SER A 69 4.12 -20.44 -11.55
CA SER A 69 3.53 -21.78 -11.62
C SER A 69 2.11 -21.78 -12.20
N GLY A 70 1.40 -20.65 -12.11
CA GLY A 70 -0.01 -20.54 -12.43
C GLY A 70 -0.94 -21.22 -11.43
N LEU A 71 -0.42 -21.68 -10.28
CA LEU A 71 -1.16 -22.30 -9.21
C LEU A 71 -1.28 -21.37 -8.00
N PRO A 72 -2.30 -21.52 -7.14
CA PRO A 72 -2.43 -20.75 -5.90
C PRO A 72 -1.16 -20.79 -5.05
N GLY A 73 -0.78 -19.63 -4.48
CA GLY A 73 0.43 -19.49 -3.69
C GLY A 73 1.72 -19.72 -4.47
N ASP A 74 1.68 -19.60 -5.81
CA ASP A 74 2.75 -19.99 -6.73
C ASP A 74 3.23 -21.44 -6.54
N ASN A 75 2.39 -22.30 -5.96
CA ASN A 75 2.75 -23.66 -5.52
C ASN A 75 3.97 -23.66 -4.56
N ASP A 76 4.20 -22.57 -3.84
CA ASP A 76 5.28 -22.40 -2.91
C ASP A 76 4.77 -22.38 -1.47
N ALA A 77 5.19 -23.36 -0.67
CA ALA A 77 4.75 -23.51 0.71
C ALA A 77 5.11 -22.28 1.59
N ASN A 78 6.15 -21.52 1.24
CA ASN A 78 6.56 -20.36 2.00
C ASN A 78 5.64 -19.16 1.73
N TYR A 79 5.25 -18.91 0.48
CA TYR A 79 4.22 -17.89 0.17
C TYR A 79 2.86 -18.29 0.76
N ILE A 80 2.47 -19.56 0.66
CA ILE A 80 1.25 -20.06 1.29
C ILE A 80 1.27 -19.81 2.80
N SER A 81 2.37 -20.16 3.47
CA SER A 81 2.54 -19.93 4.92
C SER A 81 2.52 -18.44 5.25
N GLY A 82 3.27 -17.61 4.52
CA GLY A 82 3.36 -16.17 4.79
C GLY A 82 2.03 -15.46 4.62
N VAL A 83 1.36 -15.66 3.49
CA VAL A 83 0.08 -15.02 3.19
C VAL A 83 -1.02 -15.47 4.14
N SER A 84 -1.07 -16.76 4.48
CA SER A 84 -2.06 -17.25 5.45
C SER A 84 -1.88 -16.64 6.85
N GLN A 85 -0.66 -16.33 7.24
CA GLN A 85 -0.38 -15.62 8.49
C GLN A 85 -0.79 -14.15 8.42
N LEU A 86 -0.57 -13.46 7.28
CA LEU A 86 -1.09 -12.09 7.07
C LEU A 86 -2.61 -12.05 7.17
N ASN A 87 -3.30 -12.98 6.50
CA ASN A 87 -4.75 -13.04 6.46
C ASN A 87 -5.40 -13.39 7.81
N ALA A 88 -4.61 -13.89 8.78
CA ALA A 88 -5.10 -14.11 10.14
C ALA A 88 -5.31 -12.81 10.95
N TYR A 89 -4.80 -11.67 10.48
CA TYR A 89 -4.95 -10.39 11.17
C TYR A 89 -6.08 -9.56 10.56
N SER A 90 -7.04 -9.15 11.38
CA SER A 90 -8.21 -8.40 10.93
C SER A 90 -7.92 -6.96 10.49
N ASN A 91 -6.75 -6.41 10.82
CA ASN A 91 -6.28 -5.09 10.42
C ASN A 91 -5.35 -5.12 9.20
N VAL A 92 -5.17 -6.27 8.57
CA VAL A 92 -4.36 -6.46 7.36
C VAL A 92 -5.26 -6.71 6.16
N LYS A 93 -4.94 -6.08 5.04
CA LYS A 93 -5.35 -6.46 3.70
C LYS A 93 -4.14 -6.93 2.92
N THR A 94 -4.20 -8.15 2.41
CA THR A 94 -3.17 -8.69 1.53
C THR A 94 -3.47 -8.27 0.09
N ILE A 95 -2.50 -7.64 -0.57
CA ILE A 95 -2.64 -7.04 -1.89
C ILE A 95 -1.72 -7.76 -2.88
N GLY A 96 -2.25 -8.21 -4.00
CA GLY A 96 -1.47 -8.85 -5.04
C GLY A 96 -0.84 -7.85 -6.01
N TYR A 97 0.44 -8.01 -6.29
CA TYR A 97 1.19 -7.15 -7.23
C TYR A 97 0.88 -7.48 -8.69
N VAL A 98 0.73 -6.46 -9.53
CA VAL A 98 0.62 -6.57 -11.00
C VAL A 98 1.43 -5.47 -11.66
N ARG A 99 2.41 -5.84 -12.47
CA ARG A 99 3.26 -4.88 -13.18
C ARG A 99 2.58 -4.36 -14.45
N THR A 100 2.35 -3.05 -14.53
CA THR A 100 1.82 -2.41 -15.75
C THR A 100 2.92 -2.04 -16.74
N ASN A 101 4.16 -1.93 -16.26
CA ASN A 101 5.34 -1.58 -17.05
C ASN A 101 5.11 -0.30 -17.87
N TYR A 102 4.65 0.77 -17.19
CA TYR A 102 4.32 2.08 -17.80
C TYR A 102 3.31 1.96 -18.96
N ALA A 103 2.28 1.13 -18.78
CA ALA A 103 1.25 0.79 -19.77
C ALA A 103 1.79 0.10 -21.05
N THR A 104 2.94 -0.57 -20.96
CA THR A 104 3.50 -1.37 -22.06
C THR A 104 3.23 -2.86 -21.92
N SER A 105 2.92 -3.37 -20.73
CA SER A 105 2.41 -4.73 -20.57
C SER A 105 1.09 -4.89 -21.34
N SER A 106 0.90 -6.05 -21.99
CA SER A 106 -0.35 -6.29 -22.71
C SER A 106 -1.53 -6.41 -21.74
N MET A 107 -2.70 -5.98 -22.16
CA MET A 107 -3.91 -6.13 -21.35
C MET A 107 -4.23 -7.60 -21.06
N ASP A 108 -3.92 -8.51 -21.98
CA ASP A 108 -4.09 -9.96 -21.77
C ASP A 108 -3.18 -10.49 -20.65
N GLU A 109 -1.95 -9.99 -20.54
CA GLU A 109 -1.02 -10.32 -19.46
C GLU A 109 -1.53 -9.81 -18.12
N LEU A 110 -1.99 -8.55 -18.06
CA LEU A 110 -2.59 -8.02 -16.85
C LEU A 110 -3.80 -8.83 -16.40
N LYS A 111 -4.72 -9.11 -17.32
CA LYS A 111 -5.93 -9.90 -17.06
C LYS A 111 -5.57 -11.32 -16.58
N LYS A 112 -4.53 -11.93 -17.13
CA LYS A 112 -4.03 -13.23 -16.70
C LYS A 112 -3.52 -13.14 -15.25
N ASN A 113 -2.68 -12.16 -14.92
CA ASN A 113 -2.14 -11.99 -13.58
C ASN A 113 -3.24 -11.69 -12.54
N ILE A 114 -4.20 -10.85 -12.89
CA ILE A 114 -5.36 -10.56 -12.04
C ILE A 114 -6.18 -11.83 -11.77
N THR A 115 -6.43 -12.64 -12.82
CA THR A 115 -7.15 -13.90 -12.66
C THR A 115 -6.39 -14.88 -11.76
N GLN A 116 -5.08 -15.01 -11.94
CA GLN A 116 -4.25 -15.87 -11.10
C GLN A 116 -4.26 -15.42 -9.63
N TRP A 117 -4.24 -14.10 -9.33
CA TRP A 117 -4.42 -13.60 -7.98
C TRP A 117 -5.79 -13.95 -7.39
N HIS A 118 -6.86 -13.82 -8.17
CA HIS A 118 -8.19 -14.27 -7.76
C HIS A 118 -8.20 -15.77 -7.45
N ASP A 119 -7.53 -16.58 -8.25
CA ASP A 119 -7.49 -18.03 -8.08
C ASP A 119 -6.75 -18.48 -6.81
N TRP A 120 -5.95 -17.63 -6.16
CA TRP A 120 -5.39 -17.93 -4.84
C TRP A 120 -6.49 -18.20 -3.81
N SER A 121 -7.66 -17.60 -3.95
CA SER A 121 -8.84 -17.85 -3.11
C SER A 121 -9.38 -19.28 -3.23
N THR A 122 -9.00 -20.02 -4.28
CA THR A 122 -9.43 -21.42 -4.48
C THR A 122 -8.60 -22.43 -3.69
N TYR A 123 -7.51 -22.00 -3.05
CA TYR A 123 -6.68 -22.87 -2.24
C TYR A 123 -7.41 -23.29 -0.97
N THR A 124 -7.56 -24.62 -0.76
CA THR A 124 -8.36 -25.14 0.36
C THR A 124 -7.53 -25.46 1.60
N GLY A 125 -6.19 -25.43 1.50
CA GLY A 125 -5.31 -25.78 2.60
C GLY A 125 -5.10 -24.68 3.64
N ALA A 126 -5.29 -23.42 3.23
CA ALA A 126 -5.17 -22.23 4.07
C ALA A 126 -5.86 -21.05 3.38
N ASP A 127 -6.17 -19.99 4.13
CA ASP A 127 -6.65 -18.73 3.55
C ASP A 127 -5.47 -17.93 2.99
N ILE A 128 -5.35 -17.90 1.67
CA ILE A 128 -4.36 -17.11 0.93
C ILE A 128 -5.01 -16.19 -0.10
N ALA A 129 -6.31 -15.90 0.05
CA ALA A 129 -7.00 -14.95 -0.80
C ALA A 129 -6.35 -13.56 -0.67
N VAL A 130 -6.33 -12.80 -1.77
CA VAL A 130 -5.92 -11.40 -1.72
C VAL A 130 -7.14 -10.47 -1.68
N ASP A 131 -7.00 -9.35 -0.95
CA ASP A 131 -8.05 -8.34 -0.75
C ASP A 131 -7.97 -7.20 -1.76
N GLY A 132 -7.02 -7.26 -2.68
CA GLY A 132 -6.82 -6.19 -3.65
C GLY A 132 -5.72 -6.44 -4.66
N ILE A 133 -5.59 -5.50 -5.59
CA ILE A 133 -4.56 -5.51 -6.63
C ILE A 133 -3.79 -4.19 -6.59
N PHE A 134 -2.47 -4.31 -6.60
CA PHE A 134 -1.52 -3.23 -6.72
C PHE A 134 -1.01 -3.16 -8.16
N PHE A 135 -1.33 -2.06 -8.86
CA PHE A 135 -0.87 -1.79 -10.22
C PHE A 135 0.40 -0.95 -10.15
N ASP A 136 1.54 -1.61 -10.31
CA ASP A 136 2.85 -0.96 -10.25
C ASP A 136 3.29 -0.40 -11.60
N GLU A 137 4.26 0.55 -11.53
CA GLU A 137 4.76 1.26 -12.71
C GLU A 137 3.63 1.88 -13.54
N SER A 138 2.61 2.43 -12.87
CA SER A 138 1.50 3.12 -13.51
C SER A 138 1.97 4.42 -14.17
N THR A 139 1.30 4.80 -15.26
CA THR A 139 1.57 6.03 -15.99
C THR A 139 0.27 6.70 -16.41
N ASP A 140 0.37 7.93 -16.90
CA ASP A 140 -0.78 8.71 -17.39
C ASP A 140 -1.39 8.10 -18.66
N ASN A 141 -2.11 6.99 -18.47
CA ASN A 141 -2.92 6.32 -19.48
C ASN A 141 -4.22 5.82 -18.84
N PHE A 142 -5.18 6.75 -18.69
CA PHE A 142 -6.43 6.51 -17.97
C PHE A 142 -7.21 5.32 -18.54
N SER A 143 -7.35 5.20 -19.86
CA SER A 143 -8.13 4.12 -20.49
C SER A 143 -7.54 2.75 -20.18
N TYR A 144 -6.22 2.63 -20.19
CA TYR A 144 -5.51 1.38 -19.87
C TYR A 144 -5.73 0.96 -18.42
N LEU A 145 -5.48 1.86 -17.47
CA LEU A 145 -5.68 1.56 -16.06
C LEU A 145 -7.14 1.29 -15.72
N ASN A 146 -8.06 2.09 -16.25
CA ASN A 146 -9.49 1.89 -16.02
C ASN A 146 -9.99 0.55 -16.57
N GLU A 147 -9.48 0.08 -17.70
CA GLU A 147 -9.79 -1.26 -18.22
C GLU A 147 -9.27 -2.35 -17.27
N ALA A 148 -8.03 -2.27 -16.82
CA ALA A 148 -7.43 -3.24 -15.90
C ALA A 148 -8.17 -3.29 -14.56
N ILE A 149 -8.48 -2.13 -13.96
CA ILE A 149 -9.20 -2.01 -12.70
C ILE A 149 -10.63 -2.53 -12.82
N THR A 150 -11.33 -2.18 -13.91
CA THR A 150 -12.69 -2.67 -14.17
C THR A 150 -12.69 -4.20 -14.30
N PHE A 151 -11.70 -4.76 -14.99
CA PHE A 151 -11.55 -6.21 -15.10
C PHE A 151 -11.25 -6.84 -13.73
N ALA A 152 -10.37 -6.26 -12.92
CA ALA A 152 -10.05 -6.76 -11.58
C ALA A 152 -11.31 -6.80 -10.71
N ARG A 153 -12.05 -5.69 -10.62
CA ARG A 153 -13.30 -5.63 -9.84
C ARG A 153 -14.35 -6.62 -10.33
N ALA A 154 -14.45 -6.83 -11.64
CA ALA A 154 -15.38 -7.81 -12.23
C ALA A 154 -14.96 -9.26 -11.90
N THR A 155 -13.66 -9.57 -11.94
CA THR A 155 -13.11 -10.89 -11.66
C THR A 155 -13.34 -11.30 -10.21
N PHE A 156 -13.14 -10.38 -9.26
CA PHE A 156 -13.39 -10.63 -7.83
C PHE A 156 -14.89 -10.58 -7.46
N GLY A 157 -15.73 -10.06 -8.33
CA GLY A 157 -17.19 -10.16 -8.26
C GLY A 157 -17.78 -9.46 -7.05
N SER A 158 -18.50 -10.20 -6.20
CA SER A 158 -19.17 -9.66 -5.00
C SER A 158 -18.22 -9.32 -3.84
N ASN A 159 -16.97 -9.74 -3.92
CA ASN A 159 -15.96 -9.40 -2.92
C ASN A 159 -15.31 -8.07 -3.31
N PRO A 160 -15.62 -6.97 -2.62
CA PRO A 160 -15.02 -5.69 -2.94
C PRO A 160 -13.51 -5.74 -2.68
N ILE A 161 -12.73 -5.37 -3.68
CA ILE A 161 -11.27 -5.33 -3.59
C ILE A 161 -10.76 -3.90 -3.48
N THR A 162 -9.58 -3.75 -2.87
CA THR A 162 -8.83 -2.50 -2.87
C THR A 162 -7.94 -2.44 -4.12
N THR A 163 -8.04 -1.37 -4.89
CA THR A 163 -7.18 -1.12 -6.06
C THR A 163 -6.17 -0.02 -5.74
N ILE A 164 -4.89 -0.31 -5.90
CA ILE A 164 -3.79 0.60 -5.60
C ILE A 164 -3.03 0.88 -6.89
N CYS A 165 -2.80 2.16 -7.21
CA CYS A 165 -2.07 2.55 -8.40
C CYS A 165 -0.78 3.28 -8.00
N ASN A 166 0.37 2.75 -8.44
CA ASN A 166 1.67 3.35 -8.15
C ASN A 166 2.18 4.17 -9.34
N PHE A 167 2.14 5.48 -9.20
CA PHE A 167 2.74 6.41 -10.16
C PHE A 167 4.16 6.81 -9.76
N GLY A 168 4.56 6.55 -8.52
CA GLY A 168 5.84 7.00 -7.97
C GLY A 168 5.99 8.52 -7.88
N ALA A 169 5.05 9.27 -8.43
CA ALA A 169 5.06 10.72 -8.57
C ALA A 169 3.62 11.25 -8.57
N THR A 170 3.45 12.57 -8.77
CA THR A 170 2.15 13.21 -8.90
C THR A 170 1.29 12.53 -9.97
N ALA A 171 0.12 12.06 -9.59
CA ALA A 171 -0.88 11.53 -10.51
C ALA A 171 -1.97 12.60 -10.78
N PRO A 172 -2.52 12.67 -12.01
CA PRO A 172 -3.71 13.47 -12.29
C PRO A 172 -4.89 13.10 -11.38
N ALA A 173 -5.67 14.10 -10.96
CA ALA A 173 -6.77 13.92 -10.01
C ALA A 173 -7.82 12.90 -10.46
N GLU A 174 -7.97 12.66 -11.76
CA GLU A 174 -8.94 11.69 -12.30
C GLU A 174 -8.65 10.25 -11.87
N TYR A 175 -7.38 9.90 -11.59
CA TYR A 175 -7.02 8.54 -11.14
C TYR A 175 -7.54 8.21 -9.76
N TYR A 176 -7.75 9.20 -8.91
CA TYR A 176 -8.39 9.01 -7.59
C TYR A 176 -9.88 8.62 -7.69
N SER A 177 -10.47 8.68 -8.89
CA SER A 177 -11.82 8.18 -9.13
C SER A 177 -11.89 6.69 -9.47
N ILE A 178 -10.79 6.09 -9.89
CA ILE A 178 -10.70 4.68 -10.28
C ILE A 178 -9.83 3.84 -9.35
N CYS A 179 -8.76 4.42 -8.75
CA CYS A 179 -7.91 3.79 -7.76
C CYS A 179 -8.40 4.14 -6.35
N ASP A 180 -8.51 3.15 -5.47
CA ASP A 180 -8.87 3.38 -4.06
C ASP A 180 -7.71 4.00 -3.28
N ILE A 181 -6.47 3.72 -3.70
CA ILE A 181 -5.25 4.34 -3.18
C ILE A 181 -4.35 4.70 -4.36
N VAL A 182 -3.77 5.90 -4.31
CA VAL A 182 -2.78 6.37 -5.30
C VAL A 182 -1.47 6.66 -4.59
N ILE A 183 -0.38 5.99 -4.99
CA ILE A 183 0.95 6.37 -4.53
C ILE A 183 1.36 7.63 -5.29
N ALA A 184 1.25 8.76 -4.61
CA ALA A 184 1.51 10.09 -5.15
C ALA A 184 2.97 10.53 -4.99
N PHE A 185 3.74 9.82 -4.17
CA PHE A 185 5.17 10.03 -4.00
C PHE A 185 5.83 8.70 -3.57
N GLU A 186 6.84 8.30 -4.32
CA GLU A 186 7.72 7.19 -3.98
C GLU A 186 9.14 7.55 -4.38
N SER A 187 10.01 7.69 -3.38
CA SER A 187 11.42 7.99 -3.60
C SER A 187 12.22 7.72 -2.33
N CYS A 188 13.51 8.01 -2.37
CA CYS A 188 14.36 7.94 -1.18
C CYS A 188 14.41 9.27 -0.42
N LEU A 189 14.92 9.22 0.80
CA LEU A 189 15.07 10.42 1.63
C LEU A 189 15.91 11.52 0.96
N ASN A 190 17.02 11.13 0.31
CA ASN A 190 18.04 12.07 -0.15
C ASN A 190 18.81 11.61 -1.40
N CYS A 191 18.23 10.79 -2.26
CA CYS A 191 18.90 10.27 -3.46
C CYS A 191 19.36 11.39 -4.41
N VAL A 192 20.52 11.18 -5.00
CA VAL A 192 21.02 12.05 -6.07
C VAL A 192 20.28 11.72 -7.37
N GLY A 193 19.69 12.74 -7.99
CA GLY A 193 19.00 12.59 -9.28
C GLY A 193 17.55 12.07 -9.19
N ALA A 194 17.01 11.89 -7.98
CA ALA A 194 15.61 11.58 -7.74
C ALA A 194 14.97 12.66 -6.84
N PRO A 195 13.64 12.79 -6.83
CA PRO A 195 12.96 13.69 -5.91
C PRO A 195 13.27 13.33 -4.45
N GLN A 196 13.67 14.31 -3.65
CA GLN A 196 13.89 14.14 -2.22
C GLN A 196 12.60 14.36 -1.46
N TYR A 197 12.39 13.60 -0.38
CA TYR A 197 11.24 13.82 0.49
C TYR A 197 11.45 15.10 1.32
N GLN A 198 10.52 16.05 1.20
CA GLN A 198 10.57 17.38 1.85
C GLN A 198 9.33 17.63 2.74
N SER A 199 8.84 16.58 3.39
CA SER A 199 7.71 16.67 4.33
C SER A 199 6.49 17.38 3.71
N GLN A 200 5.97 18.43 4.34
CA GLN A 200 4.83 19.22 3.88
C GLN A 200 4.92 19.70 2.43
N THR A 201 6.12 20.08 2.00
CA THR A 201 6.34 20.53 0.61
C THR A 201 6.05 19.42 -0.39
N THR A 202 6.49 18.18 -0.09
CA THR A 202 6.22 17.02 -0.93
C THR A 202 4.73 16.69 -0.97
N ILE A 203 4.04 16.69 0.17
CA ILE A 203 2.60 16.45 0.26
C ILE A 203 1.85 17.45 -0.62
N SER A 204 2.08 18.76 -0.39
CA SER A 204 1.39 19.84 -1.12
C SER A 204 1.69 19.86 -2.62
N ALA A 205 2.87 19.40 -3.04
CA ALA A 205 3.26 19.37 -4.45
C ALA A 205 2.73 18.17 -5.21
N ASN A 206 2.54 17.01 -4.53
CA ASN A 206 2.24 15.74 -5.20
C ASN A 206 0.80 15.27 -5.00
N ILE A 207 0.11 15.70 -3.95
CA ILE A 207 -1.25 15.25 -3.65
C ILE A 207 -2.23 16.38 -3.99
N PRO A 208 -3.17 16.18 -4.92
CA PRO A 208 -4.20 17.16 -5.20
C PRO A 208 -5.08 17.37 -3.96
N SER A 209 -5.41 18.64 -3.67
CA SER A 209 -6.20 19.01 -2.49
C SER A 209 -7.54 18.27 -2.44
N GLY A 210 -7.83 17.65 -1.28
CA GLY A 210 -9.04 16.87 -1.02
C GLY A 210 -8.88 15.36 -1.33
N TYR A 211 -7.73 14.93 -1.87
CA TYR A 211 -7.45 13.52 -2.12
C TYR A 211 -6.45 12.90 -1.14
N GLU A 212 -6.01 13.65 -0.14
CA GLU A 212 -5.07 13.19 0.89
C GLU A 212 -5.47 11.83 1.52
N PRO A 213 -6.75 11.57 1.85
CA PRO A 213 -7.15 10.27 2.41
C PRO A 213 -7.00 9.08 1.47
N LEU A 214 -6.91 9.31 0.17
CA LEU A 214 -6.71 8.29 -0.86
C LEU A 214 -5.26 8.23 -1.36
N ALA A 215 -4.38 9.07 -0.83
CA ALA A 215 -2.99 9.15 -1.25
C ALA A 215 -2.07 8.32 -0.34
N ALA A 216 -0.98 7.84 -0.93
CA ALA A 216 0.13 7.21 -0.23
C ALA A 216 1.46 7.93 -0.50
N VAL A 217 2.31 7.94 0.53
CA VAL A 217 3.70 8.41 0.47
C VAL A 217 4.62 7.28 0.89
N ILE A 218 5.57 6.93 0.02
CA ILE A 218 6.59 5.91 0.29
C ILE A 218 7.97 6.55 0.24
N VAL A 219 8.77 6.34 1.29
CA VAL A 219 10.15 6.82 1.41
C VAL A 219 11.06 5.67 1.78
N HIS A 220 11.94 5.28 0.88
CA HIS A 220 12.98 4.28 1.13
C HIS A 220 14.34 4.94 1.38
N ASP A 221 15.35 4.14 1.76
CA ASP A 221 16.68 4.63 2.10
C ASP A 221 16.67 5.80 3.09
N PHE A 222 15.86 5.68 4.16
CA PHE A 222 15.76 6.68 5.22
C PHE A 222 17.02 6.62 6.10
N THR A 223 18.12 7.16 5.55
CA THR A 223 19.46 7.19 6.17
C THR A 223 20.18 8.50 5.85
N GLY A 224 21.23 8.81 6.61
CA GLY A 224 22.06 9.99 6.36
C GLY A 224 21.36 11.30 6.71
N ALA A 225 21.48 12.31 5.86
CA ALA A 225 20.88 13.61 6.07
C ALA A 225 19.72 13.87 5.11
N ALA A 226 18.62 14.42 5.62
CA ALA A 226 17.51 14.91 4.82
C ALA A 226 17.87 16.18 4.03
N TYR A 227 16.95 16.66 3.19
CA TYR A 227 17.13 17.85 2.32
C TYR A 227 17.54 19.13 3.08
N ASP A 228 17.16 19.26 4.34
CA ASP A 228 17.43 20.40 5.21
C ASP A 228 18.63 20.20 6.14
N GLY A 229 19.33 19.06 6.01
CA GLY A 229 20.47 18.67 6.83
C GLY A 229 20.11 17.96 8.14
N SER A 230 18.82 17.74 8.43
CA SER A 230 18.37 16.94 9.58
C SER A 230 18.83 15.49 9.42
N ILE A 231 19.28 14.90 10.52
CA ILE A 231 19.74 13.49 10.50
C ILE A 231 18.54 12.54 10.52
N ALA A 232 18.58 11.52 9.68
CA ALA A 232 17.60 10.45 9.63
C ALA A 232 17.69 9.59 10.91
N ASP A 233 16.91 9.95 11.91
CA ASP A 233 16.75 9.25 13.19
C ASP A 233 15.28 9.03 13.51
N ALA A 234 14.99 8.40 14.65
CA ALA A 234 13.62 8.12 15.07
C ALA A 234 12.80 9.41 15.31
N SER A 235 13.45 10.52 15.70
CA SER A 235 12.78 11.81 15.92
C SER A 235 12.33 12.45 14.60
N LEU A 236 13.18 12.40 13.58
CA LEU A 236 12.81 12.89 12.24
C LEU A 236 11.72 12.02 11.61
N LEU A 237 11.80 10.68 11.77
CA LEU A 237 10.76 9.76 11.32
C LEU A 237 9.40 10.10 11.94
N ALA A 238 9.35 10.22 13.28
CA ALA A 238 8.13 10.58 13.99
C ALA A 238 7.58 11.95 13.54
N THR A 239 8.45 12.92 13.26
CA THR A 239 8.07 14.24 12.74
C THR A 239 7.40 14.11 11.38
N TYR A 240 7.97 13.33 10.47
CA TYR A 240 7.42 13.13 9.12
C TYR A 240 6.09 12.38 9.14
N LEU A 241 5.99 11.31 9.95
CA LEU A 241 4.73 10.56 10.10
C LEU A 241 3.63 11.41 10.75
N ASN A 242 3.97 12.24 11.74
CA ASN A 242 3.02 13.18 12.33
C ASN A 242 2.54 14.25 11.32
N THR A 243 3.39 14.69 10.39
CA THR A 243 2.98 15.60 9.31
C THR A 243 1.96 14.92 8.40
N LEU A 244 2.21 13.68 7.97
CA LEU A 244 1.27 12.90 7.15
C LEU A 244 -0.08 12.70 7.86
N LYS A 245 -0.05 12.35 9.17
CA LYS A 245 -1.27 12.24 9.99
C LYS A 245 -2.04 13.56 10.06
N SER A 246 -1.35 14.66 10.27
CA SER A 246 -1.96 16.00 10.40
C SER A 246 -2.61 16.46 9.10
N ASP A 247 -2.06 16.06 7.97
CA ASP A 247 -2.59 16.36 6.63
C ASP A 247 -3.63 15.32 6.15
N ASN A 248 -3.99 14.34 7.00
CA ASN A 248 -4.90 13.24 6.66
C ASN A 248 -4.43 12.40 5.45
N VAL A 249 -3.14 12.28 5.20
CA VAL A 249 -2.64 11.36 4.17
C VAL A 249 -2.98 9.94 4.59
N GLY A 250 -3.69 9.23 3.71
CA GLY A 250 -4.29 7.95 4.06
C GLY A 250 -3.30 6.82 4.33
N TRP A 251 -2.14 6.85 3.64
CA TRP A 251 -1.20 5.74 3.69
C TRP A 251 0.25 6.21 3.68
N ALA A 252 1.11 5.50 4.39
CA ALA A 252 2.53 5.79 4.45
C ALA A 252 3.38 4.53 4.58
N TYR A 253 4.62 4.58 4.06
CA TYR A 253 5.67 3.64 4.37
C TYR A 253 7.03 4.34 4.37
N PHE A 254 7.85 4.04 5.38
CA PHE A 254 9.22 4.51 5.48
C PHE A 254 10.11 3.33 5.84
N CYS A 255 11.25 3.18 5.16
CA CYS A 255 12.24 2.18 5.55
C CYS A 255 13.67 2.69 5.38
N SER A 256 14.58 2.17 6.22
CA SER A 256 15.99 2.57 6.22
C SER A 256 16.82 1.92 5.11
N ALA A 257 16.23 0.98 4.38
CA ALA A 257 16.83 0.34 3.19
C ALA A 257 15.86 0.43 2.01
N GLY A 258 15.93 -0.47 1.03
CA GLY A 258 14.94 -0.61 -0.02
C GLY A 258 13.58 -1.07 0.51
N TYR A 259 12.86 -1.94 -0.21
CA TYR A 259 11.52 -2.38 0.17
C TYR A 259 11.51 -3.59 1.12
N ASP A 260 12.63 -3.88 1.74
CA ASP A 260 12.74 -4.95 2.72
C ASP A 260 12.14 -4.51 4.06
N SER A 261 11.49 -5.42 4.76
CA SER A 261 11.03 -5.23 6.14
C SER A 261 12.22 -5.26 7.14
N ILE A 262 13.34 -4.65 6.77
CA ILE A 262 14.56 -4.64 7.56
C ILE A 262 14.34 -3.90 8.88
N THR A 263 14.83 -4.50 9.95
CA THR A 263 14.67 -4.02 11.32
C THR A 263 15.87 -3.24 11.84
N THR A 264 16.75 -2.80 10.96
CA THR A 264 17.94 -2.00 11.30
C THR A 264 17.75 -0.55 10.87
N GLY A 265 18.18 0.38 11.71
CA GLY A 265 18.07 1.82 11.45
C GLY A 265 16.77 2.44 12.01
N PRO A 266 16.56 3.75 11.80
CA PRO A 266 15.45 4.49 12.41
C PRO A 266 14.08 4.15 11.77
N ALA A 267 14.02 3.95 10.46
CA ALA A 267 12.78 3.62 9.76
C ALA A 267 12.67 2.10 9.58
N THR A 268 12.07 1.43 10.54
CA THR A 268 11.73 0.00 10.51
C THR A 268 10.22 -0.18 10.48
N VAL A 269 9.75 -1.33 10.02
CA VAL A 269 8.30 -1.61 9.97
C VAL A 269 7.64 -1.48 11.34
N GLY A 270 8.32 -1.92 12.41
CA GLY A 270 7.81 -1.79 13.78
C GLY A 270 7.77 -0.34 14.28
N GLN A 271 8.81 0.47 14.00
CA GLN A 271 8.83 1.87 14.39
C GLN A 271 7.79 2.69 13.64
N VAL A 272 7.63 2.46 12.32
CA VAL A 272 6.59 3.13 11.52
C VAL A 272 5.19 2.82 12.07
N ALA A 273 4.91 1.56 12.38
CA ALA A 273 3.64 1.17 12.97
C ALA A 273 3.40 1.83 14.34
N GLN A 274 4.42 1.89 15.19
CA GLN A 274 4.35 2.55 16.50
C GLN A 274 4.03 4.04 16.37
N ASP A 275 4.69 4.75 15.45
CA ASP A 275 4.51 6.19 15.28
C ASP A 275 3.16 6.55 14.60
N LEU A 276 2.56 5.60 13.88
CA LEU A 276 1.23 5.74 13.30
C LEU A 276 0.09 5.37 14.26
N ALA A 277 0.34 4.55 15.27
CA ALA A 277 -0.63 4.15 16.30
C ALA A 277 -1.02 5.34 17.24
#